data_ad6cfb1d4dce97dc35f2d2593af42047
#
_entry.id   ad6cfb1d4dce97dc35f2d2593af42047
#
_cell.length_a   1.000
_cell.length_b   1.000
_cell.length_c   1.000
_cell.angle_alpha   90.00
_cell.angle_beta   90.00
_cell.angle_gamma   90.00
#
_symmetry.space_group_name_H-M   'P 1'
#
loop_
_entity.id
_entity.type
_entity.pdbx_description
1 polymer ?
#
loop_
_entity_poly.entity_id
_entity_poly.type
_entity_poly.pdbx_seq_one_letter_code
_entity_poly.pdbx_strand_id
1 'polypeptide(L)'
;MLFALGLLREEDRPGLIAELRATQGADGGWRVWYSGPPDLSTTVEAYYALRRLGVAADDPDLVSARAMVHRLGGADRTRFFTKLWLAVLGQYPWRHLPVLPPEMILLPDRAPLSPYRFGSWARGTFVALMIVLSRQPVYPQDVGMQELFTEAAGTNPAGEPKTPGRWTPLLTRAMGLAKLYTRRPFGPLRRLAEARVARWICERQEADGSWGGIQPPWIYSIFALHALGWPLDHPVLKRALDGFDDTFTVRDGDRLRIQACLSPIWDTCLAGVALADAGADEDDQDLRASAGWMLSK
;
A
#
# COMPACT_ATOMS: atom_id res chain seq x y z
N MET A 1 6.81 -2.19 4.19
CA MET A 1 7.97 -2.45 3.30
C MET A 1 9.27 -2.47 4.10
N LEU A 2 9.67 -1.39 4.76
CA LEU A 2 10.95 -1.29 5.49
C LEU A 2 11.16 -2.43 6.49
N PHE A 3 10.15 -2.76 7.30
CA PHE A 3 10.22 -3.92 8.21
C PHE A 3 10.37 -5.26 7.50
N ALA A 4 9.61 -5.47 6.42
CA ALA A 4 9.61 -6.74 5.70
C ALA A 4 10.95 -7.03 5.04
N LEU A 5 11.59 -6.01 4.47
CA LEU A 5 12.85 -6.14 3.75
C LEU A 5 14.09 -5.89 4.62
N GLY A 6 13.92 -5.60 5.93
CA GLY A 6 15.04 -5.34 6.84
C GLY A 6 15.78 -4.03 6.56
N LEU A 7 15.09 -3.04 5.98
CA LEU A 7 15.66 -1.78 5.52
C LEU A 7 15.43 -0.61 6.48
N LEU A 8 14.72 -0.82 7.59
CA LEU A 8 14.50 0.22 8.58
C LEU A 8 15.81 0.53 9.30
N ARG A 9 16.26 1.79 9.24
CA ARG A 9 17.44 2.25 9.96
C ARG A 9 17.12 2.43 11.44
N GLU A 10 18.06 2.09 12.31
CA GLU A 10 17.90 2.26 13.76
C GLU A 10 17.71 3.75 14.15
N GLU A 11 18.36 4.65 13.46
CA GLU A 11 18.27 6.10 13.65
C GLU A 11 16.89 6.67 13.30
N ASP A 12 16.08 5.99 12.48
CA ASP A 12 14.74 6.42 12.09
C ASP A 12 13.66 6.02 13.11
N ARG A 13 13.93 5.05 13.97
CA ARG A 13 12.96 4.53 14.95
C ARG A 13 12.37 5.58 15.87
N PRO A 14 13.18 6.42 16.54
CA PRO A 14 12.64 7.44 17.45
C PRO A 14 11.70 8.40 16.75
N GLY A 15 12.05 8.87 15.55
CA GLY A 15 11.24 9.80 14.79
C GLY A 15 9.89 9.21 14.34
N LEU A 16 9.89 7.93 13.94
CA LEU A 16 8.65 7.21 13.60
C LEU A 16 7.75 7.00 14.81
N ILE A 17 8.32 6.67 15.98
CA ILE A 17 7.57 6.55 17.23
C ILE A 17 6.97 7.89 17.62
N ALA A 18 7.76 8.97 17.56
CA ALA A 18 7.31 10.32 17.89
C ALA A 18 6.14 10.76 17.01
N GLU A 19 6.21 10.51 15.70
CA GLU A 19 5.12 10.82 14.75
C GLU A 19 3.86 10.01 15.04
N LEU A 20 3.98 8.70 15.25
CA LEU A 20 2.84 7.85 15.55
C LEU A 20 2.15 8.26 16.84
N ARG A 21 2.92 8.58 17.92
CA ARG A 21 2.36 9.07 19.18
C ARG A 21 1.70 10.44 19.04
N ALA A 22 2.32 11.36 18.33
CA ALA A 22 1.77 12.71 18.12
C ALA A 22 0.45 12.71 17.34
N THR A 23 0.21 11.68 16.51
CA THR A 23 -0.99 11.55 15.67
C THR A 23 -2.07 10.65 16.28
N GLN A 24 -1.81 10.01 17.41
CA GLN A 24 -2.81 9.23 18.13
C GLN A 24 -3.87 10.13 18.75
N GLY A 25 -5.13 9.79 18.59
CA GLY A 25 -6.22 10.50 19.23
C GLY A 25 -6.36 10.17 20.72
N ALA A 26 -6.93 11.07 21.50
CA ALA A 26 -7.19 10.86 22.94
C ALA A 26 -8.07 9.62 23.22
N ASP A 27 -8.80 9.14 22.23
CA ASP A 27 -9.60 7.92 22.27
C ASP A 27 -8.79 6.64 22.01
N GLY A 28 -7.49 6.76 21.75
CA GLY A 28 -6.55 5.68 21.50
C GLY A 28 -6.45 5.25 20.02
N GLY A 29 -7.24 5.83 19.11
CA GLY A 29 -7.25 5.46 17.70
C GLY A 29 -6.49 6.43 16.80
N TRP A 30 -6.16 5.98 15.57
CA TRP A 30 -5.65 6.82 14.49
C TRP A 30 -6.75 7.07 13.46
N ARG A 31 -6.65 8.21 12.78
CA ARG A 31 -7.65 8.75 11.86
C ARG A 31 -7.11 8.81 10.45
N VAL A 32 -7.99 8.73 9.45
CA VAL A 32 -7.62 8.89 8.02
C VAL A 32 -7.49 10.37 7.66
N TRP A 33 -8.26 11.25 8.33
CA TRP A 33 -8.23 12.69 8.11
C TRP A 33 -8.37 13.46 9.41
N TYR A 34 -7.92 14.71 9.40
CA TYR A 34 -7.99 15.60 10.55
C TYR A 34 -9.42 15.71 11.09
N SER A 35 -9.58 15.60 12.42
CA SER A 35 -10.88 15.60 13.12
C SER A 35 -11.87 14.48 12.72
N GLY A 36 -11.45 13.50 11.93
CA GLY A 36 -12.28 12.34 11.59
C GLY A 36 -12.48 11.39 12.77
N PRO A 37 -13.38 10.40 12.64
CA PRO A 37 -13.49 9.32 13.61
C PRO A 37 -12.25 8.40 13.55
N PRO A 38 -11.98 7.62 14.61
CA PRO A 38 -10.93 6.60 14.58
C PRO A 38 -11.24 5.56 13.50
N ASP A 39 -10.23 5.22 12.70
CA ASP A 39 -10.32 4.20 11.64
C ASP A 39 -9.68 2.90 12.12
N LEU A 40 -10.41 1.81 12.00
CA LEU A 40 -9.94 0.49 12.45
C LEU A 40 -8.64 0.08 11.78
N SER A 41 -8.57 0.20 10.46
CA SER A 41 -7.42 -0.28 9.68
C SER A 41 -6.18 0.54 9.98
N THR A 42 -6.31 1.86 10.02
CA THR A 42 -5.21 2.77 10.37
C THR A 42 -4.74 2.52 11.81
N THR A 43 -5.66 2.28 12.75
CA THR A 43 -5.32 1.99 14.15
C THR A 43 -4.57 0.66 14.27
N VAL A 44 -4.97 -0.39 13.57
CA VAL A 44 -4.26 -1.68 13.54
C VAL A 44 -2.87 -1.53 12.94
N GLU A 45 -2.74 -0.79 11.84
CA GLU A 45 -1.45 -0.55 11.17
C GLU A 45 -0.49 0.24 12.08
N ALA A 46 -0.97 1.29 12.73
CA ALA A 46 -0.18 2.11 13.67
C ALA A 46 0.22 1.32 14.93
N TYR A 47 -0.71 0.57 15.53
CA TYR A 47 -0.41 -0.33 16.64
C TYR A 47 0.72 -1.28 16.29
N TYR A 48 0.60 -1.99 15.17
CA TYR A 48 1.59 -2.98 14.77
C TYR A 48 2.93 -2.32 14.43
N ALA A 49 2.92 -1.13 13.82
CA ALA A 49 4.14 -0.36 13.57
C ALA A 49 4.86 -0.02 14.88
N LEU A 50 4.17 0.50 15.89
CA LEU A 50 4.76 0.79 17.20
C LEU A 50 5.32 -0.46 17.86
N ARG A 51 4.60 -1.61 17.82
CA ARG A 51 5.11 -2.88 18.32
C ARG A 51 6.42 -3.28 17.61
N ARG A 52 6.49 -3.11 16.30
CA ARG A 52 7.69 -3.38 15.49
C ARG A 52 8.84 -2.41 15.75
N LEU A 53 8.52 -1.19 16.16
CA LEU A 53 9.50 -0.19 16.58
C LEU A 53 10.05 -0.44 18.00
N GLY A 54 9.55 -1.44 18.72
CA GLY A 54 10.03 -1.84 20.03
C GLY A 54 9.21 -1.31 21.22
N VAL A 55 8.06 -0.68 20.95
CA VAL A 55 7.16 -0.25 22.03
C VAL A 55 6.52 -1.46 22.68
N ALA A 56 6.56 -1.52 24.03
CA ALA A 56 6.04 -2.65 24.81
C ALA A 56 4.50 -2.77 24.70
N ALA A 57 3.96 -3.99 24.76
CA ALA A 57 2.51 -4.22 24.60
C ALA A 57 1.66 -3.62 25.74
N ASP A 58 2.25 -3.37 26.87
CA ASP A 58 1.65 -2.75 28.07
C ASP A 58 1.85 -1.22 28.13
N ASP A 59 2.49 -0.64 27.12
CA ASP A 59 2.57 0.81 26.98
C ASP A 59 1.16 1.43 26.91
N PRO A 60 0.88 2.51 27.65
CA PRO A 60 -0.46 3.13 27.72
C PRO A 60 -1.08 3.45 26.35
N ASP A 61 -0.26 3.90 25.38
CA ASP A 61 -0.72 4.22 24.04
C ASP A 61 -1.20 2.94 23.30
N LEU A 62 -0.48 1.83 23.47
CA LEU A 62 -0.85 0.55 22.86
C LEU A 62 -2.03 -0.11 23.59
N VAL A 63 -2.15 0.05 24.91
CA VAL A 63 -3.32 -0.45 25.65
C VAL A 63 -4.58 0.26 25.18
N SER A 64 -4.54 1.59 25.04
CA SER A 64 -5.68 2.38 24.53
C SER A 64 -6.01 2.06 23.07
N ALA A 65 -5.00 1.87 22.24
CA ALA A 65 -5.17 1.48 20.84
C ALA A 65 -5.82 0.09 20.68
N ARG A 66 -5.38 -0.89 21.48
CA ARG A 66 -5.98 -2.24 21.51
C ARG A 66 -7.44 -2.17 21.93
N ALA A 67 -7.78 -1.39 22.96
CA ALA A 67 -9.16 -1.21 23.37
C ALA A 67 -10.01 -0.59 22.24
N MET A 68 -9.45 0.39 21.49
CA MET A 68 -10.12 0.97 20.32
C MET A 68 -10.33 -0.06 19.22
N VAL A 69 -9.33 -0.85 18.87
CA VAL A 69 -9.44 -1.91 17.85
C VAL A 69 -10.58 -2.88 18.21
N HIS A 70 -10.67 -3.31 19.46
CA HIS A 70 -11.77 -4.20 19.90
C HIS A 70 -13.13 -3.53 19.81
N ARG A 71 -13.27 -2.26 20.20
CA ARG A 71 -14.50 -1.49 20.05
C ARG A 71 -14.97 -1.38 18.58
N LEU A 72 -14.02 -1.31 17.65
CA LEU A 72 -14.28 -1.25 16.21
C LEU A 72 -14.48 -2.63 15.56
N GLY A 73 -14.40 -3.71 16.34
CA GLY A 73 -14.73 -5.07 15.90
C GLY A 73 -13.55 -5.98 15.59
N GLY A 74 -12.33 -5.61 16.03
CA GLY A 74 -11.13 -6.44 15.91
C GLY A 74 -10.44 -6.36 14.56
N ALA A 75 -9.17 -6.82 14.51
CA ALA A 75 -8.34 -6.80 13.31
C ALA A 75 -8.93 -7.63 12.15
N ASP A 76 -9.82 -8.56 12.44
CA ASP A 76 -10.55 -9.36 11.44
C ASP A 76 -11.38 -8.51 10.48
N ARG A 77 -11.83 -7.34 10.89
CA ARG A 77 -12.69 -6.46 10.10
C ARG A 77 -11.94 -5.34 9.37
N THR A 78 -10.62 -5.37 9.37
CA THR A 78 -9.82 -4.42 8.61
C THR A 78 -10.04 -4.55 7.11
N ARG A 79 -9.71 -3.48 6.36
CA ARG A 79 -9.81 -3.46 4.90
C ARG A 79 -8.80 -4.43 4.25
N PHE A 80 -9.02 -4.72 2.98
CA PHE A 80 -8.20 -5.64 2.18
C PHE A 80 -6.70 -5.32 2.25
N PHE A 81 -6.31 -4.06 2.07
CA PHE A 81 -4.89 -3.68 2.04
C PHE A 81 -4.20 -3.89 3.39
N THR A 82 -4.85 -3.61 4.50
CA THR A 82 -4.33 -3.91 5.83
C THR A 82 -4.11 -5.42 6.02
N LYS A 83 -5.09 -6.25 5.66
CA LYS A 83 -4.96 -7.71 5.68
C LYS A 83 -3.82 -8.21 4.77
N LEU A 84 -3.64 -7.58 3.61
CA LEU A 84 -2.53 -7.89 2.71
C LEU A 84 -1.17 -7.61 3.37
N TRP A 85 -1.01 -6.43 4.01
CA TRP A 85 0.21 -6.11 4.77
C TRP A 85 0.46 -7.09 5.89
N LEU A 86 -0.60 -7.43 6.64
CA LEU A 86 -0.50 -8.42 7.71
C LEU A 86 -0.12 -9.81 7.18
N ALA A 87 -0.60 -10.20 6.01
CA ALA A 87 -0.22 -11.47 5.39
C ALA A 87 1.25 -11.47 4.92
N VAL A 88 1.71 -10.38 4.33
CA VAL A 88 3.13 -10.18 3.96
C VAL A 88 4.03 -10.28 5.19
N LEU A 89 3.59 -9.78 6.34
CA LEU A 89 4.32 -9.80 7.61
C LEU A 89 4.07 -11.06 8.46
N GLY A 90 3.35 -12.06 7.91
CA GLY A 90 3.09 -13.33 8.58
C GLY A 90 2.02 -13.29 9.69
N GLN A 91 1.25 -12.19 9.79
CA GLN A 91 0.24 -11.98 10.84
C GLN A 91 -1.19 -12.33 10.39
N TYR A 92 -1.41 -12.60 9.10
CA TYR A 92 -2.71 -12.95 8.54
C TYR A 92 -2.57 -14.06 7.48
N PRO A 93 -3.47 -15.06 7.44
CA PRO A 93 -3.30 -16.16 6.51
C PRO A 93 -3.68 -15.80 5.08
N TRP A 94 -2.78 -16.04 4.13
CA TRP A 94 -2.96 -15.77 2.70
C TRP A 94 -4.22 -16.44 2.09
N ARG A 95 -4.64 -17.60 2.62
CA ARG A 95 -5.83 -18.32 2.12
C ARG A 95 -7.13 -17.51 2.19
N HIS A 96 -7.18 -16.49 3.04
CA HIS A 96 -8.34 -15.61 3.21
C HIS A 96 -8.30 -14.37 2.32
N LEU A 97 -7.20 -14.16 1.62
CA LEU A 97 -7.09 -13.08 0.63
C LEU A 97 -7.58 -13.54 -0.75
N PRO A 98 -8.04 -12.62 -1.60
CA PRO A 98 -8.38 -12.92 -2.98
C PRO A 98 -7.14 -13.37 -3.75
N VAL A 99 -7.34 -14.10 -4.83
CA VAL A 99 -6.29 -14.46 -5.77
C VAL A 99 -6.36 -13.58 -7.01
N LEU A 100 -5.21 -13.26 -7.56
CA LEU A 100 -5.08 -12.46 -8.77
C LEU A 100 -4.02 -13.12 -9.66
N PRO A 101 -4.42 -13.98 -10.62
CA PRO A 101 -3.46 -14.71 -11.45
C PRO A 101 -2.66 -13.75 -12.35
N PRO A 102 -1.33 -13.84 -12.41
CA PRO A 102 -0.50 -13.01 -13.30
C PRO A 102 -0.80 -13.24 -14.78
N GLU A 103 -1.42 -14.34 -15.14
CA GLU A 103 -1.87 -14.63 -16.51
C GLU A 103 -2.88 -13.61 -17.05
N MET A 104 -3.52 -12.83 -16.18
CA MET A 104 -4.39 -11.73 -16.58
C MET A 104 -3.66 -10.65 -17.39
N ILE A 105 -2.33 -10.51 -17.24
CA ILE A 105 -1.51 -9.59 -18.05
C ILE A 105 -1.51 -9.95 -19.54
N LEU A 106 -1.82 -11.20 -19.87
CA LEU A 106 -1.85 -11.72 -21.25
C LEU A 106 -3.22 -11.52 -21.91
N LEU A 107 -4.22 -11.05 -21.17
CA LEU A 107 -5.54 -10.78 -21.74
C LEU A 107 -5.47 -9.63 -22.75
N PRO A 108 -6.19 -9.74 -23.88
CA PRO A 108 -6.32 -8.62 -24.81
C PRO A 108 -6.92 -7.38 -24.13
N ASP A 109 -6.56 -6.19 -24.58
CA ASP A 109 -7.00 -4.91 -24.00
C ASP A 109 -8.52 -4.79 -23.88
N ARG A 110 -9.26 -5.43 -24.80
CA ARG A 110 -10.73 -5.42 -24.86
C ARG A 110 -11.39 -6.42 -23.91
N ALA A 111 -10.64 -7.35 -23.33
CA ALA A 111 -11.19 -8.35 -22.42
C ALA A 111 -11.71 -7.68 -21.12
N PRO A 112 -12.83 -8.13 -20.54
CA PRO A 112 -13.47 -7.49 -19.38
C PRO A 112 -12.58 -7.33 -18.15
N LEU A 113 -11.65 -8.27 -17.93
CA LEU A 113 -10.74 -8.29 -16.78
C LEU A 113 -9.31 -7.90 -17.17
N SER A 114 -9.10 -7.32 -18.37
CA SER A 114 -7.78 -6.86 -18.79
C SER A 114 -7.28 -5.74 -17.89
N PRO A 115 -6.01 -5.77 -17.45
CA PRO A 115 -5.39 -4.66 -16.70
C PRO A 115 -5.49 -3.33 -17.45
N TYR A 116 -5.52 -3.35 -18.75
CA TYR A 116 -5.55 -2.16 -19.61
C TYR A 116 -6.90 -1.43 -19.60
N ARG A 117 -7.92 -2.01 -18.96
CA ARG A 117 -9.21 -1.34 -18.73
C ARG A 117 -9.28 -0.52 -17.45
N PHE A 118 -8.26 -0.59 -16.62
CA PHE A 118 -8.16 0.20 -15.40
C PHE A 118 -7.41 1.52 -15.64
N GLY A 119 -7.75 2.53 -14.89
CA GLY A 119 -7.01 3.81 -14.88
C GLY A 119 -5.52 3.60 -14.53
N SER A 120 -4.67 4.55 -14.92
CA SER A 120 -3.21 4.40 -14.86
C SER A 120 -2.69 3.97 -13.49
N TRP A 121 -3.03 4.71 -12.43
CA TRP A 121 -2.59 4.44 -11.07
C TRP A 121 -3.13 3.11 -10.52
N ALA A 122 -4.42 2.80 -10.81
CA ALA A 122 -5.03 1.54 -10.41
C ALA A 122 -4.36 0.36 -11.13
N ARG A 123 -4.00 0.53 -12.40
CA ARG A 123 -3.29 -0.48 -13.19
C ARG A 123 -1.91 -0.76 -12.62
N GLY A 124 -1.14 0.29 -12.23
CA GLY A 124 0.17 0.13 -11.60
C GLY A 124 0.10 -0.74 -10.34
N THR A 125 -0.85 -0.44 -9.47
CA THR A 125 -1.11 -1.25 -8.26
C THR A 125 -1.55 -2.67 -8.61
N PHE A 126 -2.52 -2.82 -9.52
CA PHE A 126 -3.13 -4.09 -9.88
C PHE A 126 -2.12 -5.06 -10.53
N VAL A 127 -1.28 -4.57 -11.44
CA VAL A 127 -0.27 -5.40 -12.11
C VAL A 127 0.78 -5.92 -11.12
N ALA A 128 1.27 -5.08 -10.23
CA ALA A 128 2.20 -5.50 -9.18
C ALA A 128 1.56 -6.52 -8.23
N LEU A 129 0.30 -6.29 -7.83
CA LEU A 129 -0.45 -7.21 -6.97
C LEU A 129 -0.68 -8.59 -7.59
N MET A 130 -0.68 -8.75 -8.90
CA MET A 130 -0.75 -10.08 -9.54
C MET A 130 0.39 -10.98 -9.07
N ILE A 131 1.60 -10.46 -8.95
CA ILE A 131 2.74 -11.23 -8.44
C ILE A 131 2.63 -11.43 -6.94
N VAL A 132 2.37 -10.37 -6.17
CA VAL A 132 2.30 -10.46 -4.70
C VAL A 132 1.25 -11.47 -4.25
N LEU A 133 0.03 -11.41 -4.80
CA LEU A 133 -1.07 -12.33 -4.45
C LEU A 133 -0.85 -13.75 -5.00
N SER A 134 -0.07 -13.91 -6.04
CA SER A 134 0.26 -15.21 -6.61
C SER A 134 1.43 -15.89 -5.90
N ARG A 135 2.47 -15.14 -5.59
CA ARG A 135 3.69 -15.65 -4.92
C ARG A 135 3.54 -15.72 -3.40
N GLN A 136 2.63 -14.92 -2.82
CA GLN A 136 2.31 -14.90 -1.40
C GLN A 136 3.56 -14.79 -0.52
N PRO A 137 4.43 -13.79 -0.74
CA PRO A 137 5.66 -13.66 0.02
C PRO A 137 5.37 -13.45 1.50
N VAL A 138 6.14 -14.11 2.37
CA VAL A 138 6.05 -13.94 3.81
C VAL A 138 7.40 -13.52 4.35
N TYR A 139 7.42 -12.40 5.06
CA TYR A 139 8.58 -11.90 5.79
C TYR A 139 8.28 -11.96 7.28
N PRO A 140 8.57 -13.11 7.93
CA PRO A 140 8.20 -13.33 9.33
C PRO A 140 8.76 -12.26 10.25
N GLN A 141 8.00 -11.88 11.24
CA GLN A 141 8.38 -10.87 12.21
C GLN A 141 8.39 -11.47 13.61
N ASP A 142 9.32 -11.01 14.46
CA ASP A 142 9.50 -11.51 15.84
C ASP A 142 8.36 -11.12 16.78
N VAL A 143 7.56 -10.13 16.37
CA VAL A 143 6.45 -9.58 17.16
C VAL A 143 5.13 -9.95 16.53
N GLY A 144 4.27 -10.59 17.32
CA GLY A 144 2.89 -10.87 16.96
C GLY A 144 1.91 -9.76 17.33
N MET A 145 0.66 -9.93 16.88
CA MET A 145 -0.46 -9.03 17.19
C MET A 145 -1.78 -9.80 17.42
N GLN A 146 -1.67 -11.03 17.89
CA GLN A 146 -2.84 -11.92 18.06
C GLN A 146 -3.89 -11.32 19.01
N GLU A 147 -3.47 -10.49 19.95
CA GLU A 147 -4.31 -9.78 20.88
C GLU A 147 -5.27 -8.76 20.24
N LEU A 148 -5.09 -8.41 18.97
CA LEU A 148 -6.01 -7.52 18.23
C LEU A 148 -7.13 -8.27 17.51
N PHE A 149 -7.06 -9.59 17.39
CA PHE A 149 -8.09 -10.38 16.76
C PHE A 149 -9.19 -10.74 17.76
N THR A 150 -10.45 -10.64 17.37
CA THR A 150 -11.61 -11.02 18.19
C THR A 150 -12.03 -12.47 17.95
N GLU A 151 -11.71 -13.00 16.78
CA GLU A 151 -11.92 -14.37 16.36
C GLU A 151 -10.58 -14.99 15.95
N ALA A 152 -10.53 -16.29 15.74
CA ALA A 152 -9.32 -16.91 15.17
C ALA A 152 -8.99 -16.21 13.84
N ALA A 153 -7.75 -15.73 13.74
CA ALA A 153 -7.31 -14.91 12.59
C ALA A 153 -7.71 -15.58 11.27
N GLY A 154 -8.52 -14.88 10.48
CA GLY A 154 -8.90 -15.33 9.15
C GLY A 154 -10.28 -16.00 9.03
N THR A 155 -11.12 -15.97 10.04
CA THR A 155 -12.51 -16.45 9.92
C THR A 155 -13.39 -15.54 9.07
N ASN A 156 -12.99 -14.26 8.94
CA ASN A 156 -13.70 -13.28 8.10
C ASN A 156 -12.90 -12.99 6.81
N PRO A 157 -13.28 -13.59 5.66
CA PRO A 157 -12.55 -13.39 4.41
C PRO A 157 -12.57 -11.93 3.96
N ALA A 158 -11.41 -11.43 3.53
CA ALA A 158 -11.28 -10.11 2.96
C ALA A 158 -12.02 -10.03 1.62
N GLY A 159 -12.94 -9.12 1.48
CA GLY A 159 -13.52 -8.78 0.18
C GLY A 159 -14.95 -9.20 -0.07
N GLU A 160 -15.74 -9.53 0.95
CA GLU A 160 -17.18 -9.60 0.74
C GLU A 160 -17.73 -8.21 0.41
N PRO A 161 -18.37 -8.04 -0.76
CA PRO A 161 -19.01 -6.78 -1.10
C PRO A 161 -20.13 -6.50 -0.10
N LYS A 162 -20.16 -5.30 0.49
CA LYS A 162 -21.19 -4.87 1.44
C LYS A 162 -22.61 -4.90 0.85
N THR A 163 -22.71 -4.91 -0.48
CA THR A 163 -23.96 -5.05 -1.25
C THR A 163 -23.73 -5.95 -2.46
N PRO A 164 -24.47 -7.07 -2.61
CA PRO A 164 -24.37 -7.92 -3.78
C PRO A 164 -24.82 -7.17 -5.03
N GLY A 165 -23.91 -6.90 -5.94
CA GLY A 165 -24.22 -6.35 -7.25
C GLY A 165 -24.68 -7.45 -8.22
N ARG A 166 -25.29 -7.05 -9.33
CA ARG A 166 -25.76 -7.92 -10.43
C ARG A 166 -24.68 -8.92 -10.92
N TRP A 167 -23.41 -8.54 -10.84
CA TRP A 167 -22.26 -9.33 -11.30
C TRP A 167 -21.60 -10.18 -10.20
N THR A 168 -22.02 -10.03 -8.94
CA THR A 168 -21.42 -10.72 -7.79
C THR A 168 -21.36 -12.24 -7.96
N PRO A 169 -22.43 -12.96 -8.42
CA PRO A 169 -22.36 -14.41 -8.57
C PRO A 169 -21.35 -14.85 -9.63
N LEU A 170 -21.23 -14.10 -10.73
CA LEU A 170 -20.27 -14.39 -11.79
C LEU A 170 -18.82 -14.16 -11.31
N LEU A 171 -18.58 -13.04 -10.62
CA LEU A 171 -17.26 -12.73 -10.04
C LEU A 171 -16.86 -13.75 -8.97
N THR A 172 -17.79 -14.18 -8.11
CA THR A 172 -17.52 -15.21 -7.10
C THR A 172 -17.13 -16.54 -7.74
N ARG A 173 -17.83 -16.95 -8.80
CA ARG A 173 -17.46 -18.16 -9.57
C ARG A 173 -16.11 -18.03 -10.25
N ALA A 174 -15.84 -16.89 -10.89
CA ALA A 174 -14.55 -16.62 -11.52
C ALA A 174 -13.40 -16.64 -10.49
N MET A 175 -13.60 -16.07 -9.31
CA MET A 175 -12.63 -16.13 -8.21
C MET A 175 -12.42 -17.56 -7.69
N GLY A 176 -13.49 -18.36 -7.61
CA GLY A 176 -13.40 -19.78 -7.24
C GLY A 176 -12.54 -20.58 -8.22
N LEU A 177 -12.77 -20.39 -9.53
CA LEU A 177 -11.97 -21.00 -10.60
C LEU A 177 -10.51 -20.50 -10.57
N ALA A 178 -10.30 -19.22 -10.36
CA ALA A 178 -8.96 -18.64 -10.20
C ALA A 178 -8.23 -19.24 -9.00
N LYS A 179 -8.89 -19.40 -7.84
CA LYS A 179 -8.33 -20.09 -6.68
C LYS A 179 -7.93 -21.53 -6.98
N LEU A 180 -8.77 -22.27 -7.71
CA LEU A 180 -8.46 -23.65 -8.09
C LEU A 180 -7.26 -23.70 -9.05
N TYR A 181 -7.24 -22.83 -10.05
CA TYR A 181 -6.14 -22.72 -11.02
C TYR A 181 -4.82 -22.35 -10.34
N THR A 182 -4.83 -21.38 -9.40
CA THR A 182 -3.61 -20.95 -8.71
C THR A 182 -2.97 -22.01 -7.82
N ARG A 183 -3.71 -23.07 -7.42
CA ARG A 183 -3.14 -24.20 -6.69
C ARG A 183 -2.23 -25.06 -7.57
N ARG A 184 -2.53 -25.17 -8.87
CA ARG A 184 -1.73 -25.94 -9.85
C ARG A 184 -1.72 -25.21 -11.20
N PRO A 185 -0.98 -24.09 -11.29
CA PRO A 185 -0.94 -23.33 -12.53
C PRO A 185 -0.15 -24.07 -13.61
N PHE A 186 -0.50 -23.81 -14.87
CA PHE A 186 0.29 -24.30 -15.99
C PHE A 186 1.64 -23.57 -16.05
N GLY A 187 2.70 -24.25 -15.68
CA GLY A 187 4.03 -23.68 -15.42
C GLY A 187 4.61 -22.80 -16.53
N PRO A 188 4.57 -23.22 -17.81
CA PRO A 188 5.06 -22.39 -18.91
C PRO A 188 4.30 -21.06 -19.05
N LEU A 189 2.97 -21.09 -18.94
CA LEU A 189 2.13 -19.89 -19.04
C LEU A 189 2.37 -18.97 -17.84
N ARG A 190 2.50 -19.54 -16.64
CA ARG A 190 2.83 -18.80 -15.42
C ARG A 190 4.15 -18.05 -15.58
N ARG A 191 5.20 -18.72 -16.02
CA ARG A 191 6.52 -18.08 -16.23
C ARG A 191 6.46 -16.96 -17.27
N LEU A 192 5.72 -17.19 -18.38
CA LEU A 192 5.52 -16.15 -19.40
C LEU A 192 4.79 -14.93 -18.82
N ALA A 193 3.73 -15.16 -18.06
CA ALA A 193 2.94 -14.10 -17.43
C ALA A 193 3.78 -13.30 -16.40
N GLU A 194 4.50 -13.98 -15.53
CA GLU A 194 5.38 -13.34 -14.54
C GLU A 194 6.49 -12.51 -15.21
N ALA A 195 7.13 -13.04 -16.26
CA ALA A 195 8.12 -12.30 -17.03
C ALA A 195 7.49 -11.06 -17.72
N ARG A 196 6.25 -11.19 -18.22
CA ARG A 196 5.52 -10.06 -18.81
C ARG A 196 5.17 -8.99 -17.76
N VAL A 197 4.74 -9.40 -16.56
CA VAL A 197 4.48 -8.48 -15.43
C VAL A 197 5.77 -7.77 -15.01
N ALA A 198 6.86 -8.50 -14.81
CA ALA A 198 8.15 -7.90 -14.43
C ALA A 198 8.62 -6.87 -15.45
N ARG A 199 8.55 -7.22 -16.76
CA ARG A 199 8.88 -6.28 -17.84
C ARG A 199 7.98 -5.04 -17.80
N TRP A 200 6.67 -5.23 -17.63
CA TRP A 200 5.70 -4.13 -17.55
C TRP A 200 6.02 -3.16 -16.40
N ILE A 201 6.41 -3.70 -15.23
CA ILE A 201 6.84 -2.91 -14.07
C ILE A 201 8.09 -2.11 -14.43
N CYS A 202 9.13 -2.75 -14.99
CA CYS A 202 10.39 -2.09 -15.33
C CYS A 202 10.23 -0.98 -16.38
N GLU A 203 9.41 -1.22 -17.41
CA GLU A 203 9.14 -0.25 -18.49
C GLU A 203 8.42 1.01 -18.00
N ARG A 204 7.85 0.99 -16.79
CA ARG A 204 7.06 2.08 -16.21
C ARG A 204 7.64 2.68 -14.96
N GLN A 205 8.86 2.29 -14.62
CA GLN A 205 9.59 2.98 -13.57
C GLN A 205 9.97 4.38 -14.04
N GLU A 206 9.62 5.37 -13.27
CA GLU A 206 9.92 6.79 -13.55
C GLU A 206 11.37 7.12 -13.17
N ALA A 207 11.82 8.30 -13.56
CA ALA A 207 13.21 8.73 -13.37
C ALA A 207 13.62 8.81 -11.89
N ASP A 208 12.65 9.17 -11.02
CA ASP A 208 12.81 9.23 -9.56
C ASP A 208 12.75 7.86 -8.87
N GLY A 209 12.57 6.79 -9.64
CA GLY A 209 12.44 5.42 -9.12
C GLY A 209 11.00 5.01 -8.79
N SER A 210 10.02 5.91 -8.92
CA SER A 210 8.61 5.68 -8.60
C SER A 210 7.82 4.97 -9.69
N TRP A 211 6.56 4.73 -9.36
CA TRP A 211 5.48 4.38 -10.29
C TRP A 211 4.27 5.27 -9.99
N GLY A 212 4.23 6.44 -10.65
CA GLY A 212 3.16 7.41 -10.51
C GLY A 212 3.19 8.22 -9.21
N GLY A 213 4.32 8.30 -8.53
CA GLY A 213 4.50 9.12 -7.33
C GLY A 213 3.58 8.78 -6.16
N ILE A 214 3.05 7.54 -6.08
CA ILE A 214 2.16 7.10 -4.99
C ILE A 214 2.61 5.77 -4.39
N GLN A 215 2.39 5.59 -3.08
CA GLN A 215 2.85 4.41 -2.34
C GLN A 215 2.40 3.06 -2.93
N PRO A 216 1.11 2.80 -3.27
CA PRO A 216 0.68 1.45 -3.61
C PRO A 216 1.41 0.85 -4.82
N PRO A 217 1.44 1.45 -6.02
CA PRO A 217 2.18 0.87 -7.14
C PRO A 217 3.68 0.82 -6.87
N TRP A 218 4.24 1.75 -6.12
CA TRP A 218 5.65 1.77 -5.78
C TRP A 218 6.03 0.58 -4.89
N ILE A 219 5.41 0.47 -3.72
CA ILE A 219 5.74 -0.55 -2.73
C ILE A 219 5.40 -1.96 -3.25
N TYR A 220 4.25 -2.13 -3.93
CA TYR A 220 3.89 -3.44 -4.47
C TYR A 220 4.79 -3.85 -5.66
N SER A 221 5.33 -2.90 -6.45
CA SER A 221 6.32 -3.21 -7.48
C SER A 221 7.63 -3.72 -6.88
N ILE A 222 8.10 -3.11 -5.78
CA ILE A 222 9.26 -3.60 -5.05
C ILE A 222 9.02 -5.03 -4.54
N PHE A 223 7.90 -5.29 -3.87
CA PHE A 223 7.57 -6.63 -3.40
C PHE A 223 7.38 -7.64 -4.55
N ALA A 224 6.78 -7.24 -5.66
CA ALA A 224 6.58 -8.11 -6.81
C ALA A 224 7.91 -8.57 -7.40
N LEU A 225 8.82 -7.64 -7.68
CA LEU A 225 10.13 -7.98 -8.23
C LEU A 225 10.98 -8.79 -7.25
N HIS A 226 10.97 -8.42 -5.96
CA HIS A 226 11.68 -9.17 -4.93
C HIS A 226 11.10 -10.59 -4.75
N ALA A 227 9.78 -10.77 -4.79
CA ALA A 227 9.13 -12.09 -4.75
C ALA A 227 9.41 -12.96 -5.98
N LEU A 228 9.81 -12.37 -7.10
CA LEU A 228 10.33 -13.07 -8.28
C LEU A 228 11.82 -13.45 -8.16
N GLY A 229 12.45 -13.13 -7.04
CA GLY A 229 13.85 -13.46 -6.74
C GLY A 229 14.87 -12.39 -7.17
N TRP A 230 14.43 -11.17 -7.48
CA TRP A 230 15.35 -10.09 -7.79
C TRP A 230 16.02 -9.58 -6.51
N PRO A 231 17.35 -9.46 -6.49
CA PRO A 231 18.06 -8.95 -5.32
C PRO A 231 17.81 -7.43 -5.15
N LEU A 232 17.89 -6.94 -3.90
CA LEU A 232 17.59 -5.53 -3.58
C LEU A 232 18.57 -4.54 -4.24
N ASP A 233 19.78 -4.97 -4.58
CA ASP A 233 20.78 -4.19 -5.31
C ASP A 233 20.58 -4.19 -6.84
N HIS A 234 19.59 -4.92 -7.35
CA HIS A 234 19.23 -4.84 -8.76
C HIS A 234 18.90 -3.39 -9.14
N PRO A 235 19.40 -2.84 -10.26
CA PRO A 235 19.29 -1.41 -10.60
C PRO A 235 17.88 -0.82 -10.48
N VAL A 236 16.84 -1.58 -10.86
CA VAL A 236 15.43 -1.17 -10.74
C VAL A 236 15.01 -1.07 -9.27
N LEU A 237 15.34 -2.09 -8.46
CA LEU A 237 14.96 -2.10 -7.04
C LEU A 237 15.77 -1.08 -6.25
N LYS A 238 17.07 -0.96 -6.53
CA LYS A 238 17.90 0.05 -5.87
C LYS A 238 17.38 1.46 -6.13
N ARG A 239 17.09 1.80 -7.39
CA ARG A 239 16.51 3.12 -7.73
C ARG A 239 15.18 3.35 -7.04
N ALA A 240 14.32 2.32 -6.96
CA ALA A 240 13.05 2.42 -6.26
C ALA A 240 13.21 2.66 -4.76
N LEU A 241 14.19 2.03 -4.12
CA LEU A 241 14.45 2.20 -2.69
C LEU A 241 15.09 3.54 -2.38
N ASP A 242 16.08 3.96 -3.16
CA ASP A 242 16.74 5.26 -3.02
C ASP A 242 15.70 6.39 -3.21
N GLY A 243 14.92 6.34 -4.31
CA GLY A 243 13.87 7.32 -4.58
C GLY A 243 12.77 7.35 -3.52
N PHE A 244 12.41 6.21 -2.94
CA PHE A 244 11.43 6.16 -1.85
C PHE A 244 11.94 6.88 -0.59
N ASP A 245 13.21 6.70 -0.24
CA ASP A 245 13.82 7.39 0.90
C ASP A 245 13.92 8.90 0.65
N ASP A 246 14.41 9.29 -0.52
CA ASP A 246 14.59 10.70 -0.89
C ASP A 246 13.28 11.49 -1.03
N THR A 247 12.22 10.81 -1.47
CA THR A 247 10.98 11.47 -1.90
C THR A 247 9.88 11.40 -0.85
N PHE A 248 9.69 10.25 -0.20
CA PHE A 248 8.57 10.00 0.71
C PHE A 248 8.92 10.16 2.19
N THR A 249 10.20 10.17 2.54
CA THR A 249 10.62 10.35 3.92
C THR A 249 10.71 11.84 4.26
N VAL A 250 9.85 12.30 5.14
CA VAL A 250 9.80 13.70 5.59
C VAL A 250 10.24 13.77 7.04
N ARG A 251 11.27 14.59 7.31
CA ARG A 251 11.78 14.89 8.64
C ARG A 251 11.28 16.26 9.08
N ASP A 252 10.62 16.31 10.22
CA ASP A 252 10.06 17.54 10.81
C ASP A 252 10.42 17.59 12.30
N GLY A 253 11.49 18.31 12.62
CA GLY A 253 12.09 18.32 13.96
C GLY A 253 12.55 16.92 14.38
N ASP A 254 12.00 16.41 15.47
CA ASP A 254 12.26 15.09 16.02
C ASP A 254 11.36 13.99 15.43
N ARG A 255 10.42 14.36 14.55
CA ARG A 255 9.47 13.44 13.93
C ARG A 255 9.89 13.03 12.52
N LEU A 256 9.57 11.79 12.18
CA LEU A 256 9.76 11.25 10.86
C LEU A 256 8.46 10.61 10.38
N ARG A 257 8.01 11.05 9.22
CA ARG A 257 6.81 10.51 8.59
C ARG A 257 7.10 10.07 7.16
N ILE A 258 6.29 9.13 6.67
CA ILE A 258 6.32 8.71 5.28
C ILE A 258 5.03 9.17 4.63
N GLN A 259 5.14 10.05 3.65
CA GLN A 259 3.98 10.58 2.95
C GLN A 259 3.41 9.58 1.95
N ALA A 260 2.11 9.70 1.65
CA ALA A 260 1.38 8.73 0.84
C ALA A 260 1.59 8.93 -0.67
N CYS A 261 1.77 10.16 -1.11
CA CYS A 261 1.93 10.51 -2.52
C CYS A 261 2.64 11.85 -2.69
N LEU A 262 3.17 12.05 -3.89
CA LEU A 262 3.69 13.30 -4.41
C LEU A 262 3.13 13.49 -5.82
N SER A 263 2.56 14.65 -6.08
CA SER A 263 2.01 15.00 -7.37
C SER A 263 2.30 16.46 -7.73
N PRO A 264 3.60 16.87 -7.82
CA PRO A 264 3.98 18.28 -7.88
C PRO A 264 3.35 19.02 -9.05
N ILE A 265 3.22 18.41 -10.23
CA ILE A 265 2.56 19.05 -11.38
C ILE A 265 1.07 19.22 -11.11
N TRP A 266 0.39 18.16 -10.65
CA TRP A 266 -1.05 18.20 -10.35
C TRP A 266 -1.37 19.19 -9.24
N ASP A 267 -0.61 19.16 -8.16
CA ASP A 267 -0.81 20.04 -7.01
C ASP A 267 -0.55 21.51 -7.38
N THR A 268 0.48 21.78 -8.18
CA THR A 268 0.77 23.13 -8.68
C THR A 268 -0.34 23.65 -9.58
N CYS A 269 -0.88 22.82 -10.50
CA CYS A 269 -2.02 23.20 -11.34
C CYS A 269 -3.25 23.55 -10.49
N LEU A 270 -3.60 22.69 -9.53
CA LEU A 270 -4.77 22.91 -8.68
C LEU A 270 -4.60 24.12 -7.76
N ALA A 271 -3.40 24.33 -7.21
CA ALA A 271 -3.10 25.52 -6.42
C ALA A 271 -3.22 26.80 -7.25
N GLY A 272 -2.70 26.78 -8.48
CA GLY A 272 -2.84 27.91 -9.41
C GLY A 272 -4.31 28.24 -9.73
N VAL A 273 -5.12 27.22 -10.01
CA VAL A 273 -6.57 27.40 -10.22
C VAL A 273 -7.24 27.97 -8.96
N ALA A 274 -6.92 27.44 -7.79
CA ALA A 274 -7.49 27.91 -6.53
C ALA A 274 -7.11 29.37 -6.22
N LEU A 275 -5.88 29.76 -6.47
CA LEU A 275 -5.43 31.15 -6.31
C LEU A 275 -6.17 32.11 -7.27
N ALA A 276 -6.30 31.73 -8.54
CA ALA A 276 -7.05 32.52 -9.52
C ALA A 276 -8.54 32.66 -9.14
N ASP A 277 -9.18 31.53 -8.69
CA ASP A 277 -10.58 31.57 -8.22
C ASP A 277 -10.74 32.38 -6.92
N ALA A 278 -9.70 32.47 -6.10
CA ALA A 278 -9.66 33.30 -4.91
C ALA A 278 -9.42 34.83 -5.22
N GLY A 279 -9.22 35.17 -6.49
CA GLY A 279 -9.06 36.54 -6.96
C GLY A 279 -7.61 37.03 -7.06
N ALA A 280 -6.64 36.12 -7.13
CA ALA A 280 -5.27 36.49 -7.47
C ALA A 280 -5.22 37.06 -8.89
N ASP A 281 -4.45 38.14 -9.06
CA ASP A 281 -4.29 38.85 -10.34
C ASP A 281 -3.46 37.97 -11.31
N GLU A 282 -3.67 38.19 -12.63
CA GLU A 282 -2.86 37.53 -13.68
C GLU A 282 -1.36 37.88 -13.56
N ASP A 283 -1.04 38.98 -12.93
CA ASP A 283 0.31 39.48 -12.66
C ASP A 283 0.88 38.96 -11.32
N ASP A 284 0.14 38.14 -10.57
CA ASP A 284 0.59 37.57 -9.31
C ASP A 284 1.90 36.78 -9.48
N GLN A 285 2.88 37.09 -8.64
CA GLN A 285 4.23 36.54 -8.74
C GLN A 285 4.23 35.04 -8.57
N ASP A 286 3.43 34.48 -7.66
CA ASP A 286 3.38 33.06 -7.35
C ASP A 286 2.69 32.30 -8.50
N LEU A 287 1.66 32.85 -9.10
CA LEU A 287 1.02 32.28 -10.30
C LEU A 287 1.98 32.21 -11.48
N ARG A 288 2.73 33.30 -11.73
CA ARG A 288 3.74 33.35 -12.81
C ARG A 288 4.89 32.38 -12.56
N ALA A 289 5.38 32.30 -11.33
CA ALA A 289 6.43 31.37 -10.96
C ALA A 289 5.98 29.92 -11.14
N SER A 290 4.75 29.60 -10.72
CA SER A 290 4.13 28.27 -10.88
C SER A 290 3.96 27.89 -12.35
N ALA A 291 3.49 28.82 -13.19
CA ALA A 291 3.35 28.61 -14.63
C ALA A 291 4.71 28.38 -15.30
N GLY A 292 5.72 29.19 -14.96
CA GLY A 292 7.08 29.04 -15.46
C GLY A 292 7.70 27.70 -15.08
N TRP A 293 7.50 27.29 -13.83
CA TRP A 293 7.97 25.97 -13.36
C TRP A 293 7.29 24.82 -14.12
N MET A 294 5.96 24.86 -14.30
CA MET A 294 5.24 23.83 -15.05
C MET A 294 5.69 23.72 -16.51
N LEU A 295 5.92 24.86 -17.18
CA LEU A 295 6.41 24.88 -18.57
C LEU A 295 7.83 24.33 -18.70
N SER A 296 8.60 24.24 -17.60
CA SER A 296 9.96 23.68 -17.58
C SER A 296 9.99 22.16 -17.40
N LYS A 297 8.85 21.51 -17.16
CA LYS A 297 8.71 20.05 -16.94
C LYS A 297 8.26 19.32 -18.18
#